data_c01128e70073826f56256e120b79d0b9
#
_entry.id   c01128e70073826f56256e120b79d0b9
#
_cell.length_a   1.000
_cell.length_b   1.000
_cell.length_c   1.000
_cell.angle_alpha   90.00
_cell.angle_beta   90.00
_cell.angle_gamma   90.00
#
_symmetry.space_group_name_H-M   'P 1'
#
loop_
_entity.id
_entity.type
_entity.pdbx_description
1 polymer ?
#
loop_
_entity_poly.entity_id
_entity_poly.type
_entity_poly.pdbx_seq_one_letter_code
_entity_poly.pdbx_strand_id
1 'polypeptide(L)'
;MALIGPMLATMLQRILPLQSLGPLTSDRILAYIGGRASVTGVQVNQESALGIAACYACVRVLTDNVATLPCLLYRRTEGNSRERAAEHPLYRLLHDEPNPWMTPFTFKETLMGHVLLWGNAYAEIVRDKNTGQPVALWPLRPPDVQKIQRSQAGELIYTYRVPSTSATGTGPKAGELVEIPQRNMFHLRGLSSDGVIGYSPITLHREALGLALAAEEYGARFFGNNASPGGVLQTKARLSDVAATRLKESWEGAHRGLTEAHRVAILEEGVEWKQVGLPPEDAQFIETRKFQLTEISRLFRVPPHKINDLDRATYSNIDKLEQAFALDGVLPWLVRWEEQITKDLLLPRDRATYFAEFKMDAQWRADIKTRYDAYGIGRQWGWLSPNDIREFENMNPIPGGDEYLSPVNMQPLGTPPAAKQLPAGDDDEDEDRNYRRLIQERVSVRRVIERDHEGRISAVIETPMVIEHRETPLIAAGVR
;
A
#
# COMPACT_ATOMS: atom_id res chain seq x y z
N MET A 1 27.94 44.37 0.46
CA MET A 1 27.23 43.09 0.37
C MET A 1 27.83 42.04 1.33
N ALA A 2 28.06 42.36 2.61
CA ALA A 2 28.80 41.49 3.54
C ALA A 2 28.29 41.56 5.02
N LEU A 3 27.02 41.89 5.26
CA LEU A 3 26.49 42.03 6.64
C LEU A 3 25.17 41.28 6.91
N ILE A 4 24.68 40.43 5.97
CA ILE A 4 23.42 39.71 6.16
C ILE A 4 23.65 38.28 6.70
N GLY A 5 24.85 37.71 6.58
CA GLY A 5 25.16 36.35 6.99
C GLY A 5 25.05 36.05 8.51
N PRO A 6 25.63 36.87 9.40
CA PRO A 6 25.60 36.53 10.82
C PRO A 6 24.25 36.80 11.50
N MET A 7 23.44 37.71 10.98
CA MET A 7 22.13 38.01 11.53
C MET A 7 21.09 36.91 11.22
N LEU A 8 21.16 36.31 10.03
CA LEU A 8 20.29 35.18 9.65
C LEU A 8 20.64 33.91 10.44
N ALA A 9 21.92 33.66 10.68
CA ALA A 9 22.39 32.56 11.51
C ALA A 9 21.90 32.68 12.97
N THR A 10 21.91 33.91 13.52
CA THR A 10 21.45 34.20 14.89
C THR A 10 19.92 34.15 14.99
N MET A 11 19.19 34.51 13.93
CA MET A 11 17.72 34.35 13.88
C MET A 11 17.30 32.92 13.76
N LEU A 12 17.97 32.11 12.94
CA LEU A 12 17.72 30.64 12.81
C LEU A 12 18.04 29.91 14.13
N GLN A 13 19.04 30.34 14.91
CA GLN A 13 19.31 29.80 16.23
C GLN A 13 18.27 30.19 17.29
N ARG A 14 17.51 31.26 17.08
CA ARG A 14 16.40 31.68 17.99
C ARG A 14 15.06 31.05 17.63
N ILE A 15 14.86 30.62 16.38
CA ILE A 15 13.60 30.01 15.90
C ILE A 15 13.60 28.48 16.08
N LEU A 16 14.77 27.89 16.12
CA LEU A 16 14.95 26.49 16.51
C LEU A 16 15.78 26.49 17.82
N PRO A 17 15.15 26.40 18.99
CA PRO A 17 15.87 25.94 20.14
C PRO A 17 16.27 24.48 19.82
N LEU A 18 17.49 24.31 19.36
CA LEU A 18 18.26 23.08 19.56
C LEU A 18 18.52 22.95 21.08
N GLN A 19 17.43 23.02 21.86
CA GLN A 19 17.44 22.50 23.21
C GLN A 19 17.74 21.02 23.02
N SER A 20 18.94 20.66 23.48
CA SER A 20 19.34 19.32 23.81
C SER A 20 18.12 18.40 23.79
N LEU A 21 18.06 17.50 22.80
CA LEU A 21 17.26 16.30 22.95
C LEU A 21 17.81 15.63 24.21
N GLY A 22 17.26 16.01 25.35
CA GLY A 22 17.51 15.34 26.61
C GLY A 22 17.30 13.85 26.36
N PRO A 23 17.83 12.97 27.21
CA PRO A 23 17.64 11.55 27.04
C PRO A 23 16.16 11.33 26.75
N LEU A 24 15.86 10.65 25.63
CA LEU A 24 14.50 10.23 25.32
C LEU A 24 14.10 9.35 26.50
N THR A 25 13.43 9.94 27.47
CA THR A 25 13.16 9.31 28.75
C THR A 25 12.20 8.14 28.50
N SER A 26 12.41 7.07 29.27
CA SER A 26 11.50 5.91 29.35
C SER A 26 10.03 6.33 29.42
N ASP A 27 9.73 7.46 30.04
CA ASP A 27 8.38 8.02 30.17
C ASP A 27 7.75 8.42 28.82
N ARG A 28 8.54 8.90 27.85
CA ARG A 28 8.02 9.18 26.52
C ARG A 28 7.73 7.89 25.76
N ILE A 29 8.61 6.90 25.83
CA ILE A 29 8.39 5.60 25.20
C ILE A 29 7.20 4.89 25.88
N LEU A 30 7.12 4.91 27.19
CA LEU A 30 5.98 4.37 27.93
C LEU A 30 4.68 5.13 27.64
N ALA A 31 4.71 6.45 27.41
CA ALA A 31 3.55 7.21 26.97
C ALA A 31 3.10 6.83 25.55
N TYR A 32 4.02 6.36 24.68
CA TYR A 32 3.70 5.87 23.35
C TYR A 32 3.25 4.41 23.32
N ILE A 33 3.70 3.58 24.29
CA ILE A 33 3.41 2.14 24.37
C ILE A 33 2.25 1.86 25.34
N GLY A 34 2.12 2.69 26.41
CA GLY A 34 1.10 2.50 27.45
C GLY A 34 -0.29 2.88 26.99
N GLY A 35 -1.19 1.92 26.95
CA GLY A 35 -2.61 2.18 26.78
C GLY A 35 -3.15 3.06 27.91
N ARG A 36 -3.74 4.19 27.56
CA ARG A 36 -4.53 5.02 28.49
C ARG A 36 -6.01 4.77 28.21
N ALA A 37 -6.84 4.90 29.25
CA ALA A 37 -8.28 4.91 29.06
C ALA A 37 -8.66 6.08 28.15
N SER A 38 -9.58 5.81 27.20
CA SER A 38 -10.23 6.85 26.42
C SER A 38 -11.24 7.61 27.29
N VAL A 39 -11.78 8.72 26.80
CA VAL A 39 -12.86 9.47 27.48
C VAL A 39 -14.08 8.57 27.72
N THR A 40 -14.29 7.54 26.92
CA THR A 40 -15.34 6.54 27.13
C THR A 40 -15.08 5.59 28.31
N GLY A 41 -13.90 5.68 28.96
CA GLY A 41 -13.49 4.79 30.05
C GLY A 41 -12.91 3.44 29.59
N VAL A 42 -12.93 3.15 28.27
CA VAL A 42 -12.40 1.92 27.70
C VAL A 42 -10.88 2.03 27.54
N GLN A 43 -10.16 0.99 27.96
CA GLN A 43 -8.72 0.92 27.73
C GLN A 43 -8.40 0.56 26.29
N VAL A 44 -7.66 1.44 25.62
CA VAL A 44 -7.23 1.24 24.22
C VAL A 44 -5.72 0.95 24.21
N ASN A 45 -5.40 -0.24 23.80
CA ASN A 45 -4.04 -0.72 23.52
C ASN A 45 -4.00 -1.43 22.17
N GLN A 46 -2.86 -1.92 21.76
CA GLN A 46 -2.68 -2.56 20.46
C GLN A 46 -3.50 -3.85 20.34
N GLU A 47 -3.65 -4.61 21.42
CA GLU A 47 -4.43 -5.85 21.45
C GLU A 47 -5.93 -5.56 21.37
N SER A 48 -6.44 -4.60 22.19
CA SER A 48 -7.84 -4.22 22.14
C SER A 48 -8.21 -3.55 20.79
N ALA A 49 -7.29 -2.80 20.18
CA ALA A 49 -7.50 -2.22 18.86
C ALA A 49 -7.60 -3.29 17.77
N LEU A 50 -6.81 -4.36 17.84
CA LEU A 50 -6.92 -5.52 16.94
C LEU A 50 -8.21 -6.32 17.16
N GLY A 51 -8.86 -6.19 18.30
CA GLY A 51 -10.20 -6.72 18.54
C GLY A 51 -11.27 -6.06 17.67
N ILE A 52 -11.05 -4.82 17.21
CA ILE A 52 -11.94 -4.14 16.28
C ILE A 52 -11.73 -4.71 14.86
N ALA A 53 -12.76 -5.34 14.29
CA ALA A 53 -12.67 -6.02 12.99
C ALA A 53 -12.12 -5.12 11.87
N ALA A 54 -12.54 -3.86 11.81
CA ALA A 54 -12.05 -2.91 10.82
C ALA A 54 -10.56 -2.57 11.00
N CYS A 55 -10.10 -2.44 12.24
CA CYS A 55 -8.68 -2.20 12.54
C CYS A 55 -7.82 -3.40 12.14
N TYR A 56 -8.23 -4.60 12.54
CA TYR A 56 -7.56 -5.84 12.14
C TYR A 56 -7.50 -5.99 10.61
N ALA A 57 -8.61 -5.76 9.92
CA ALA A 57 -8.67 -5.84 8.47
C ALA A 57 -7.72 -4.85 7.79
N CYS A 58 -7.68 -3.59 8.23
CA CYS A 58 -6.76 -2.57 7.69
C CYS A 58 -5.29 -2.94 7.91
N VAL A 59 -4.94 -3.37 9.14
CA VAL A 59 -3.57 -3.81 9.45
C VAL A 59 -3.18 -4.98 8.56
N ARG A 60 -4.05 -5.99 8.45
CA ARG A 60 -3.82 -7.16 7.62
C ARG A 60 -3.66 -6.83 6.15
N VAL A 61 -4.53 -5.99 5.59
CA VAL A 61 -4.41 -5.56 4.19
C VAL A 61 -3.05 -4.94 3.91
N LEU A 62 -2.55 -4.06 4.78
CA LEU A 62 -1.24 -3.42 4.58
C LEU A 62 -0.07 -4.40 4.79
N THR A 63 -0.15 -5.26 5.82
CA THR A 63 0.90 -6.25 6.09
C THR A 63 1.01 -7.26 4.97
N ASP A 64 -0.11 -7.82 4.51
CA ASP A 64 -0.15 -8.83 3.45
C ASP A 64 0.36 -8.25 2.13
N ASN A 65 -0.05 -7.01 1.78
CA ASN A 65 0.39 -6.36 0.55
C ASN A 65 1.91 -6.13 0.53
N VAL A 66 2.51 -5.64 1.61
CA VAL A 66 3.96 -5.43 1.69
C VAL A 66 4.70 -6.76 1.78
N ALA A 67 4.20 -7.72 2.58
CA ALA A 67 4.87 -9.00 2.79
C ALA A 67 4.91 -9.88 1.53
N THR A 68 3.87 -9.81 0.69
CA THR A 68 3.78 -10.58 -0.56
C THR A 68 4.81 -10.11 -1.60
N LEU A 69 5.19 -8.83 -1.59
CA LEU A 69 6.14 -8.31 -2.57
C LEU A 69 7.56 -8.84 -2.33
N PRO A 70 8.21 -9.41 -3.36
CA PRO A 70 9.61 -9.80 -3.25
C PRO A 70 10.49 -8.55 -3.14
N CYS A 71 11.37 -8.55 -2.14
CA CYS A 71 12.41 -7.54 -1.96
C CYS A 71 13.72 -8.09 -2.51
N LEU A 72 14.22 -7.48 -3.56
CA LEU A 72 15.42 -7.91 -4.28
C LEU A 72 16.56 -6.92 -4.08
N LEU A 73 17.78 -7.43 -4.06
CA LEU A 73 18.97 -6.61 -4.05
C LEU A 73 19.50 -6.47 -5.48
N TYR A 74 19.80 -5.24 -5.88
CA TYR A 74 20.34 -4.91 -7.19
C TYR A 74 21.70 -4.27 -7.06
N ARG A 75 22.57 -4.51 -8.05
CA ARG A 75 23.83 -3.82 -8.28
C ARG A 75 23.64 -2.80 -9.39
N ARG A 76 24.06 -1.54 -9.15
CA ARG A 76 24.13 -0.53 -10.20
C ARG A 76 25.30 -0.87 -11.14
N THR A 77 25.04 -0.86 -12.44
CA THR A 77 26.02 -1.07 -13.50
C THR A 77 26.17 0.21 -14.32
N GLU A 78 27.13 0.24 -15.24
CA GLU A 78 27.36 1.39 -16.10
C GLU A 78 26.14 1.71 -16.95
N GLY A 79 25.91 3.00 -17.26
CA GLY A 79 24.82 3.44 -18.11
C GLY A 79 23.42 3.42 -17.46
N ASN A 80 23.30 3.53 -16.13
CA ASN A 80 22.04 3.52 -15.40
C ASN A 80 21.30 2.17 -15.42
N SER A 81 21.95 1.10 -15.86
CA SER A 81 21.40 -0.24 -15.80
C SER A 81 21.58 -0.87 -14.41
N ARG A 82 20.87 -1.96 -14.17
CA ARG A 82 20.89 -2.68 -12.88
C ARG A 82 20.86 -4.19 -13.11
N GLU A 83 21.56 -4.92 -12.27
CA GLU A 83 21.58 -6.38 -12.27
C GLU A 83 21.21 -6.91 -10.91
N ARG A 84 20.56 -8.08 -10.85
CA ARG A 84 20.29 -8.75 -9.58
C ARG A 84 21.58 -9.18 -8.93
N ALA A 85 21.77 -8.80 -7.67
CA ALA A 85 22.98 -9.14 -6.90
C ALA A 85 22.75 -10.42 -6.05
N ALA A 86 22.46 -11.54 -6.70
CA ALA A 86 22.13 -12.80 -6.02
C ALA A 86 23.29 -13.36 -5.17
N GLU A 87 24.55 -13.05 -5.55
CA GLU A 87 25.74 -13.49 -4.82
C GLU A 87 26.00 -12.68 -3.53
N HIS A 88 25.35 -11.52 -3.38
CA HIS A 88 25.56 -10.69 -2.19
C HIS A 88 24.88 -11.33 -0.97
N PRO A 89 25.55 -11.44 0.20
CA PRO A 89 25.00 -12.10 1.40
C PRO A 89 23.65 -11.54 1.84
N LEU A 90 23.41 -10.24 1.66
CA LEU A 90 22.13 -9.59 1.99
C LEU A 90 20.98 -10.08 1.11
N TYR A 91 21.25 -10.51 -0.14
CA TYR A 91 20.19 -11.02 -1.02
C TYR A 91 19.44 -12.19 -0.37
N ARG A 92 20.19 -13.17 0.16
CA ARG A 92 19.61 -14.33 0.85
C ARG A 92 18.72 -13.92 2.04
N LEU A 93 19.16 -12.95 2.84
CA LEU A 93 18.40 -12.49 4.01
C LEU A 93 17.08 -11.82 3.62
N LEU A 94 17.06 -11.07 2.51
CA LEU A 94 15.87 -10.35 2.06
C LEU A 94 14.89 -11.24 1.29
N HIS A 95 15.43 -12.20 0.53
CA HIS A 95 14.66 -12.99 -0.43
C HIS A 95 14.37 -14.42 0.04
N ASP A 96 15.33 -15.10 0.67
CA ASP A 96 15.20 -16.53 0.97
C ASP A 96 14.92 -16.79 2.45
N GLU A 97 15.77 -16.27 3.35
CA GLU A 97 15.74 -16.65 4.77
C GLU A 97 16.32 -15.56 5.68
N PRO A 98 15.50 -14.73 6.32
CA PRO A 98 15.98 -13.68 7.23
C PRO A 98 16.59 -14.25 8.51
N ASN A 99 16.11 -15.40 8.98
CA ASN A 99 16.60 -16.17 10.10
C ASN A 99 16.06 -17.61 10.02
N PRO A 100 16.60 -18.58 10.77
CA PRO A 100 16.20 -19.99 10.69
C PRO A 100 14.74 -20.31 11.03
N TRP A 101 13.98 -19.36 11.58
CA TRP A 101 12.60 -19.59 12.02
C TRP A 101 11.55 -18.94 11.13
N MET A 102 11.95 -17.96 10.31
CA MET A 102 10.99 -17.10 9.61
C MET A 102 11.26 -17.10 8.12
N THR A 103 10.18 -17.15 7.36
CA THR A 103 10.22 -16.83 5.93
C THR A 103 10.34 -15.33 5.73
N PRO A 104 10.78 -14.83 4.57
CA PRO A 104 10.78 -13.40 4.26
C PRO A 104 9.39 -12.77 4.36
N PHE A 105 8.35 -13.52 4.02
CA PHE A 105 6.96 -13.09 4.18
C PHE A 105 6.65 -12.82 5.66
N THR A 106 6.85 -13.82 6.52
CA THR A 106 6.54 -13.71 7.97
C THR A 106 7.36 -12.60 8.64
N PHE A 107 8.61 -12.44 8.24
CA PHE A 107 9.47 -11.34 8.74
C PHE A 107 8.91 -9.96 8.38
N LYS A 108 8.57 -9.75 7.11
CA LYS A 108 8.01 -8.47 6.64
C LYS A 108 6.64 -8.21 7.26
N GLU A 109 5.77 -9.23 7.31
CA GLU A 109 4.46 -9.16 7.95
C GLU A 109 4.57 -8.75 9.42
N THR A 110 5.45 -9.39 10.19
CA THR A 110 5.68 -9.07 11.61
C THR A 110 6.13 -7.64 11.80
N LEU A 111 7.14 -7.18 11.04
CA LEU A 111 7.63 -5.80 11.18
C LEU A 111 6.62 -4.77 10.70
N MET A 112 5.85 -5.07 9.64
CA MET A 112 4.76 -4.19 9.21
C MET A 112 3.67 -4.12 10.28
N GLY A 113 3.27 -5.22 10.88
CA GLY A 113 2.33 -5.23 12.01
C GLY A 113 2.85 -4.38 13.19
N HIS A 114 4.14 -4.51 13.52
CA HIS A 114 4.76 -3.69 14.56
C HIS A 114 4.68 -2.20 14.24
N VAL A 115 5.08 -1.78 13.05
CA VAL A 115 5.08 -0.35 12.71
C VAL A 115 3.68 0.23 12.61
N LEU A 116 2.70 -0.53 12.14
CA LEU A 116 1.30 -0.09 12.04
C LEU A 116 0.64 0.05 13.42
N LEU A 117 1.02 -0.77 14.39
CA LEU A 117 0.43 -0.75 15.73
C LEU A 117 1.18 0.15 16.71
N TRP A 118 2.51 0.06 16.74
CA TRP A 118 3.36 0.81 17.67
C TRP A 118 4.07 2.01 17.05
N GLY A 119 3.93 2.21 15.72
CA GLY A 119 4.65 3.26 14.99
C GLY A 119 6.13 2.96 14.76
N ASN A 120 6.64 1.88 15.31
CA ASN A 120 8.04 1.47 15.25
C ASN A 120 8.13 -0.05 15.10
N ALA A 121 9.06 -0.53 14.28
CA ALA A 121 9.41 -1.93 14.20
C ALA A 121 10.92 -2.08 14.31
N TYR A 122 11.34 -3.05 15.08
CA TYR A 122 12.75 -3.30 15.40
C TYR A 122 13.14 -4.70 15.01
N ALA A 123 14.36 -4.86 14.49
CA ALA A 123 14.99 -6.16 14.37
C ALA A 123 16.48 -6.05 14.71
N GLU A 124 16.99 -6.98 15.50
CA GLU A 124 18.41 -7.10 15.75
C GLU A 124 19.11 -7.65 14.52
N ILE A 125 20.21 -6.99 14.12
CA ILE A 125 21.07 -7.39 13.03
C ILE A 125 22.25 -8.17 13.62
N VAL A 126 22.26 -9.48 13.43
CA VAL A 126 23.43 -10.29 13.72
C VAL A 126 24.41 -10.17 12.58
N ARG A 127 25.65 -9.78 12.89
CA ARG A 127 26.69 -9.60 11.88
C ARG A 127 27.82 -10.61 12.05
N ASP A 128 28.37 -11.03 10.92
CA ASP A 128 29.62 -11.81 10.89
C ASP A 128 30.77 -10.98 11.46
N LYS A 129 31.55 -11.57 12.36
CA LYS A 129 32.63 -10.86 13.07
C LYS A 129 33.79 -10.44 12.17
N ASN A 130 34.02 -11.15 11.07
CA ASN A 130 35.16 -10.91 10.19
C ASN A 130 34.82 -9.94 9.08
N THR A 131 33.63 -10.09 8.47
CA THR A 131 33.21 -9.29 7.30
C THR A 131 32.35 -8.10 7.66
N GLY A 132 31.67 -8.13 8.82
CA GLY A 132 30.68 -7.14 9.24
C GLY A 132 29.34 -7.26 8.50
N GLN A 133 29.22 -8.21 7.56
CA GLN A 133 27.99 -8.42 6.81
C GLN A 133 26.87 -8.98 7.70
N PRO A 134 25.60 -8.61 7.46
CA PRO A 134 24.49 -9.19 8.18
C PRO A 134 24.32 -10.68 7.81
N VAL A 135 24.09 -11.52 8.82
CA VAL A 135 23.90 -12.97 8.67
C VAL A 135 22.55 -13.45 9.18
N ALA A 136 21.89 -12.67 10.03
CA ALA A 136 20.51 -12.94 10.48
C ALA A 136 19.82 -11.65 10.94
N LEU A 137 18.49 -11.63 10.84
CA LEU A 137 17.62 -10.54 11.28
C LEU A 137 16.56 -11.11 12.25
N TRP A 138 16.55 -10.62 13.47
CA TRP A 138 15.62 -11.07 14.50
C TRP A 138 14.65 -9.97 14.91
N PRO A 139 13.34 -10.11 14.63
CA PRO A 139 12.35 -9.14 15.07
C PRO A 139 12.34 -9.02 16.60
N LEU A 140 12.33 -7.79 17.07
CA LEU A 140 12.20 -7.45 18.48
C LEU A 140 10.81 -6.86 18.74
N ARG A 141 10.19 -7.25 19.84
CA ARG A 141 8.87 -6.71 20.20
C ARG A 141 8.98 -5.24 20.60
N PRO A 142 8.24 -4.32 20.00
CA PRO A 142 8.34 -2.90 20.32
C PRO A 142 8.12 -2.56 21.79
N PRO A 143 7.19 -3.21 22.55
CA PRO A 143 7.02 -2.95 23.98
C PRO A 143 8.23 -3.28 24.85
N ASP A 144 9.11 -4.17 24.37
CA ASP A 144 10.29 -4.59 25.09
C ASP A 144 11.49 -3.65 24.84
N VAL A 145 11.41 -2.73 23.90
CA VAL A 145 12.38 -1.63 23.70
C VAL A 145 12.08 -0.53 24.72
N GLN A 146 12.80 -0.55 25.83
CA GLN A 146 12.52 0.30 26.99
C GLN A 146 13.02 1.73 26.82
N LYS A 147 14.15 1.91 26.12
CA LYS A 147 14.80 3.20 25.98
C LYS A 147 15.59 3.29 24.67
N ILE A 148 15.56 4.46 24.07
CA ILE A 148 16.44 4.85 22.98
C ILE A 148 17.18 6.10 23.43
N GLN A 149 18.50 6.06 23.42
CA GLN A 149 19.33 7.19 23.87
C GLN A 149 20.45 7.45 22.86
N ARG A 150 20.88 8.71 22.81
CA ARG A 150 22.02 9.09 21.98
C ARG A 150 23.30 8.98 22.80
N SER A 151 24.28 8.24 22.29
CA SER A 151 25.61 8.17 22.89
C SER A 151 26.36 9.49 22.74
N GLN A 152 27.46 9.65 23.48
CA GLN A 152 28.36 10.82 23.29
C GLN A 152 28.94 10.89 21.90
N ALA A 153 29.13 9.75 21.22
CA ALA A 153 29.56 9.65 19.83
C ALA A 153 28.47 9.98 18.79
N GLY A 154 27.24 10.24 19.25
CA GLY A 154 26.12 10.60 18.37
C GLY A 154 25.32 9.38 17.84
N GLU A 155 25.71 8.16 18.14
CA GLU A 155 25.00 6.95 17.78
C GLU A 155 23.80 6.68 18.69
N LEU A 156 22.74 6.04 18.17
CA LEU A 156 21.62 5.60 18.97
C LEU A 156 21.95 4.25 19.65
N ILE A 157 21.59 4.15 20.91
CA ILE A 157 21.67 2.91 21.71
C ILE A 157 20.26 2.56 22.12
N TYR A 158 19.87 1.32 21.85
CA TYR A 158 18.55 0.76 22.17
C TYR A 158 18.68 -0.17 23.36
N THR A 159 17.95 0.11 24.44
CA THR A 159 17.88 -0.78 25.60
C THR A 159 16.67 -1.69 25.43
N TYR A 160 16.94 -2.97 25.24
CA TYR A 160 15.94 -4.02 25.02
C TYR A 160 15.84 -4.94 26.24
N ARG A 161 14.62 -5.23 26.69
CA ARG A 161 14.34 -6.20 27.73
C ARG A 161 14.09 -7.56 27.10
N VAL A 162 14.89 -8.55 27.44
CA VAL A 162 14.75 -9.91 26.93
C VAL A 162 13.46 -10.54 27.47
N PRO A 163 12.52 -10.98 26.58
CA PRO A 163 11.29 -11.61 27.03
C PRO A 163 11.55 -12.93 27.77
N SER A 164 10.63 -13.30 28.67
CA SER A 164 10.71 -14.56 29.41
C SER A 164 10.65 -15.83 28.54
N THR A 165 10.12 -15.70 27.33
CA THR A 165 10.01 -16.78 26.34
C THR A 165 11.29 -17.00 25.52
N SER A 166 12.29 -16.12 25.61
CA SER A 166 13.55 -16.20 24.83
C SER A 166 14.67 -16.99 25.56
N ALA A 167 14.37 -17.65 26.66
CA ALA A 167 15.36 -18.37 27.45
C ALA A 167 15.86 -19.65 26.74
N THR A 168 16.81 -19.51 25.81
CA THR A 168 17.62 -20.62 25.30
C THR A 168 19.03 -20.53 25.82
N GLY A 169 19.37 -21.44 26.66
CA GLY A 169 20.58 -21.92 27.27
C GLY A 169 21.90 -21.10 27.35
N THR A 170 22.26 -20.27 26.40
CA THR A 170 23.55 -19.55 26.34
C THR A 170 23.43 -18.06 26.02
N GLY A 171 22.20 -17.54 25.86
CA GLY A 171 21.92 -16.13 25.58
C GLY A 171 21.62 -15.30 26.85
N PRO A 172 21.26 -14.01 26.69
CA PRO A 172 20.83 -13.16 27.78
C PRO A 172 19.64 -13.76 28.54
N LYS A 173 19.60 -13.55 29.83
CA LYS A 173 18.53 -14.10 30.69
C LYS A 173 17.21 -13.35 30.51
N ALA A 174 16.12 -14.05 30.75
CA ALA A 174 14.79 -13.42 30.78
C ALA A 174 14.76 -12.23 31.75
N GLY A 175 14.23 -11.10 31.27
CA GLY A 175 14.17 -9.84 32.02
C GLY A 175 15.45 -9.01 31.98
N GLU A 176 16.55 -9.55 31.47
CA GLU A 176 17.81 -8.81 31.31
C GLU A 176 17.66 -7.66 30.33
N LEU A 177 18.34 -6.54 30.63
CA LEU A 177 18.41 -5.39 29.74
C LEU A 177 19.68 -5.48 28.91
N VAL A 178 19.50 -5.53 27.59
CA VAL A 178 20.59 -5.60 26.62
C VAL A 178 20.65 -4.28 25.87
N GLU A 179 21.85 -3.73 25.74
CA GLU A 179 22.09 -2.55 24.92
C GLU A 179 22.49 -2.95 23.50
N ILE A 180 21.71 -2.53 22.52
CA ILE A 180 21.94 -2.81 21.11
C ILE A 180 22.34 -1.49 20.44
N PRO A 181 23.56 -1.36 19.89
CA PRO A 181 23.98 -0.17 19.18
C PRO A 181 23.26 -0.02 17.84
N GLN A 182 23.12 1.21 17.35
CA GLN A 182 22.43 1.54 16.08
C GLN A 182 22.89 0.67 14.92
N ARG A 183 24.18 0.39 14.81
CA ARG A 183 24.74 -0.43 13.72
C ARG A 183 24.20 -1.88 13.70
N ASN A 184 23.70 -2.37 14.82
CA ASN A 184 23.11 -3.71 14.96
C ASN A 184 21.59 -3.67 15.10
N MET A 185 20.95 -2.54 14.80
CA MET A 185 19.52 -2.37 14.89
C MET A 185 18.95 -1.97 13.52
N PHE A 186 18.05 -2.77 13.00
CA PHE A 186 17.15 -2.38 11.93
C PHE A 186 15.92 -1.72 12.55
N HIS A 187 15.69 -0.45 12.26
CA HIS A 187 14.59 0.30 12.86
C HIS A 187 13.72 0.95 11.80
N LEU A 188 12.61 0.31 11.46
CA LEU A 188 11.58 0.86 10.56
C LEU A 188 10.62 1.74 11.36
N ARG A 189 10.41 2.98 10.90
CA ARG A 189 9.62 4.01 11.57
C ARG A 189 8.42 4.41 10.78
N GLY A 190 7.31 4.68 11.48
CA GLY A 190 6.16 5.40 10.93
C GLY A 190 6.40 6.91 10.87
N LEU A 191 5.30 7.67 10.92
CA LEU A 191 5.34 9.13 11.05
C LEU A 191 5.99 9.51 12.38
N SER A 192 6.93 10.44 12.36
CA SER A 192 7.71 10.86 13.51
C SER A 192 7.87 12.38 13.53
N SER A 193 8.00 12.98 14.71
CA SER A 193 8.34 14.41 14.86
C SER A 193 9.84 14.67 15.00
N ASP A 194 10.60 13.69 15.45
CA ASP A 194 12.02 13.80 15.74
C ASP A 194 12.91 12.95 14.82
N GLY A 195 12.28 12.14 13.95
CA GLY A 195 12.98 11.20 13.07
C GLY A 195 13.58 9.99 13.79
N VAL A 196 13.37 9.85 15.11
CA VAL A 196 13.89 8.75 15.93
C VAL A 196 12.80 7.80 16.37
N ILE A 197 11.68 8.32 16.90
CA ILE A 197 10.56 7.51 17.37
C ILE A 197 9.33 7.82 16.54
N GLY A 198 8.76 6.79 15.90
CA GLY A 198 7.49 6.88 15.18
C GLY A 198 6.31 6.94 16.15
N TYR A 199 5.29 7.72 15.80
CA TYR A 199 4.03 7.76 16.54
C TYR A 199 3.26 6.45 16.38
N SER A 200 2.74 5.92 17.48
CA SER A 200 1.77 4.83 17.43
C SER A 200 0.42 5.35 16.90
N PRO A 201 -0.07 4.85 15.77
CA PRO A 201 -1.38 5.23 15.25
C PRO A 201 -2.49 4.92 16.25
N ILE A 202 -2.39 3.79 16.97
CA ILE A 202 -3.38 3.39 17.98
C ILE A 202 -3.42 4.38 19.15
N THR A 203 -2.26 4.80 19.63
CA THR A 203 -2.19 5.76 20.75
C THR A 203 -2.68 7.16 20.35
N LEU A 204 -2.39 7.60 19.11
CA LEU A 204 -2.86 8.90 18.61
C LEU A 204 -4.38 8.94 18.44
N HIS A 205 -4.97 7.85 17.97
CA HIS A 205 -6.41 7.76 17.67
C HIS A 205 -7.20 6.96 18.71
N ARG A 206 -6.69 6.90 19.95
CA ARG A 206 -7.32 6.13 21.02
C ARG A 206 -8.77 6.55 21.31
N GLU A 207 -9.13 7.82 21.10
CA GLU A 207 -10.50 8.29 21.35
C GLU A 207 -11.48 7.69 20.31
N ALA A 208 -11.10 7.70 19.04
CA ALA A 208 -11.91 7.09 17.98
C ALA A 208 -12.01 5.56 18.14
N LEU A 209 -10.90 4.89 18.47
CA LEU A 209 -10.89 3.46 18.74
C LEU A 209 -11.64 3.10 20.02
N GLY A 210 -11.53 3.93 21.06
CA GLY A 210 -12.27 3.77 22.32
C GLY A 210 -13.77 3.91 22.12
N LEU A 211 -14.21 4.84 21.27
CA LEU A 211 -15.60 4.97 20.89
C LEU A 211 -16.09 3.73 20.12
N ALA A 212 -15.27 3.18 19.22
CA ALA A 212 -15.61 1.96 18.48
C ALA A 212 -15.80 0.76 19.42
N LEU A 213 -14.88 0.55 20.37
CA LEU A 213 -14.96 -0.49 21.39
C LEU A 213 -16.20 -0.31 22.31
N ALA A 214 -16.44 0.92 22.75
CA ALA A 214 -17.61 1.23 23.58
C ALA A 214 -18.93 0.97 22.85
N ALA A 215 -19.01 1.33 21.57
CA ALA A 215 -20.18 1.05 20.74
C ALA A 215 -20.39 -0.46 20.53
N GLU A 216 -19.31 -1.22 20.35
CA GLU A 216 -19.39 -2.67 20.22
C GLU A 216 -19.86 -3.34 21.52
N GLU A 217 -19.31 -2.92 22.67
CA GLU A 217 -19.76 -3.38 23.98
C GLU A 217 -21.21 -3.02 24.27
N TYR A 218 -21.61 -1.79 23.93
CA TYR A 218 -23.02 -1.36 24.07
C TYR A 218 -23.93 -2.25 23.23
N GLY A 219 -23.60 -2.46 21.95
CA GLY A 219 -24.36 -3.34 21.06
C GLY A 219 -24.44 -4.77 21.59
N ALA A 220 -23.32 -5.33 22.05
CA ALA A 220 -23.30 -6.67 22.63
C ALA A 220 -24.19 -6.81 23.87
N ARG A 221 -24.16 -5.83 24.77
CA ARG A 221 -25.04 -5.79 25.95
C ARG A 221 -26.51 -5.59 25.58
N PHE A 222 -26.77 -4.73 24.60
CA PHE A 222 -28.13 -4.47 24.11
C PHE A 222 -28.74 -5.75 23.53
N PHE A 223 -28.04 -6.43 22.63
CA PHE A 223 -28.55 -7.68 22.06
C PHE A 223 -28.57 -8.84 23.07
N GLY A 224 -27.60 -8.89 23.99
CA GLY A 224 -27.52 -9.88 25.07
C GLY A 224 -28.67 -9.77 26.07
N ASN A 225 -29.23 -8.58 26.22
CA ASN A 225 -30.41 -8.30 27.08
C ASN A 225 -31.73 -8.30 26.29
N ASN A 226 -31.79 -9.09 25.20
CA ASN A 226 -33.00 -9.27 24.35
C ASN A 226 -33.40 -8.08 23.48
N ALA A 227 -32.49 -7.14 23.18
CA ALA A 227 -32.78 -5.98 22.34
C ALA A 227 -34.06 -5.20 22.72
N SER A 228 -34.59 -5.48 23.90
CA SER A 228 -35.75 -4.82 24.46
C SER A 228 -35.26 -3.90 25.57
N PRO A 229 -35.05 -2.64 25.28
CA PRO A 229 -34.78 -1.68 26.33
C PRO A 229 -36.07 -1.59 27.14
N GLY A 230 -35.96 -2.03 28.34
CA GLY A 230 -36.80 -1.74 29.45
C GLY A 230 -38.23 -1.24 29.17
N GLY A 231 -39.20 -2.14 29.00
CA GLY A 231 -40.56 -1.81 29.31
C GLY A 231 -40.70 -1.64 30.81
N VAL A 232 -41.60 -0.82 31.20
CA VAL A 232 -41.97 -0.66 32.62
C VAL A 232 -43.20 -1.53 32.88
N LEU A 233 -43.07 -2.43 33.85
CA LEU A 233 -44.22 -3.13 34.38
C LEU A 233 -44.95 -2.15 35.29
N GLN A 234 -46.09 -1.62 34.83
CA GLN A 234 -46.90 -0.63 35.53
C GLN A 234 -48.14 -1.28 36.13
N THR A 235 -48.40 -1.04 37.40
CA THR A 235 -49.65 -1.43 38.05
C THR A 235 -50.25 -0.23 38.78
N LYS A 236 -51.59 -0.21 38.86
CA LYS A 236 -52.33 0.83 39.59
C LYS A 236 -52.35 0.57 41.11
N ALA A 237 -52.04 -0.64 41.53
CA ALA A 237 -52.01 -1.03 42.93
C ALA A 237 -50.59 -1.10 43.45
N ARG A 238 -50.40 -0.86 44.76
CA ARG A 238 -49.10 -1.04 45.40
C ARG A 238 -48.82 -2.52 45.59
N LEU A 239 -47.79 -3.04 44.97
CA LEU A 239 -47.35 -4.41 45.17
C LEU A 239 -46.69 -4.56 46.55
N SER A 240 -46.89 -5.72 47.20
CA SER A 240 -46.08 -6.09 48.35
C SER A 240 -44.64 -6.43 47.90
N ASP A 241 -43.67 -6.31 48.82
CA ASP A 241 -42.27 -6.60 48.50
C ASP A 241 -42.06 -8.02 47.97
N VAL A 242 -42.82 -8.99 48.47
CA VAL A 242 -42.81 -10.38 48.02
C VAL A 242 -43.38 -10.51 46.60
N ALA A 243 -44.47 -9.81 46.28
CA ALA A 243 -45.07 -9.82 44.95
C ALA A 243 -44.14 -9.13 43.93
N ALA A 244 -43.53 -8.02 44.31
CA ALA A 244 -42.57 -7.30 43.46
C ALA A 244 -41.30 -8.15 43.15
N THR A 245 -40.79 -8.86 44.14
CA THR A 245 -39.61 -9.76 43.94
C THR A 245 -39.99 -10.94 43.04
N ARG A 246 -41.13 -11.59 43.29
CA ARG A 246 -41.61 -12.71 42.46
C ARG A 246 -41.89 -12.29 41.01
N LEU A 247 -42.47 -11.10 40.79
CA LEU A 247 -42.71 -10.57 39.46
C LEU A 247 -41.40 -10.31 38.72
N LYS A 248 -40.39 -9.73 39.40
CA LYS A 248 -39.06 -9.49 38.84
C LYS A 248 -38.36 -10.79 38.46
N GLU A 249 -38.35 -11.77 39.37
CA GLU A 249 -37.72 -13.07 39.13
C GLU A 249 -38.40 -13.85 38.00
N SER A 250 -39.74 -13.82 37.94
CA SER A 250 -40.49 -14.46 36.87
C SER A 250 -40.27 -13.77 35.52
N TRP A 251 -40.19 -12.44 35.51
CA TRP A 251 -39.88 -11.67 34.30
C TRP A 251 -38.46 -11.91 33.81
N GLU A 252 -37.46 -11.84 34.70
CA GLU A 252 -36.08 -12.11 34.37
C GLU A 252 -35.87 -13.56 33.90
N GLY A 253 -36.52 -14.52 34.51
CA GLY A 253 -36.45 -15.93 34.13
C GLY A 253 -37.09 -16.22 32.77
N ALA A 254 -38.14 -15.49 32.39
CA ALA A 254 -38.84 -15.67 31.12
C ALA A 254 -38.15 -14.93 29.93
N HIS A 255 -37.32 -13.89 30.19
CA HIS A 255 -36.81 -12.98 29.15
C HIS A 255 -35.29 -12.82 29.15
N ARG A 256 -34.52 -13.60 29.95
CA ARG A 256 -33.08 -13.49 30.03
C ARG A 256 -32.39 -14.49 29.11
N GLY A 257 -31.67 -13.97 28.07
CA GLY A 257 -30.88 -14.78 27.16
C GLY A 257 -31.42 -14.83 25.73
N LEU A 258 -30.52 -15.09 24.76
CA LEU A 258 -30.83 -15.15 23.32
C LEU A 258 -31.84 -16.26 22.94
N THR A 259 -31.89 -17.34 23.72
CA THR A 259 -32.77 -18.50 23.49
C THR A 259 -34.20 -18.32 23.95
N GLU A 260 -34.43 -17.38 24.83
CA GLU A 260 -35.73 -17.12 25.45
C GLU A 260 -36.42 -15.86 24.88
N ALA A 261 -35.83 -15.26 23.86
CA ALA A 261 -36.40 -14.13 23.14
C ALA A 261 -37.74 -14.55 22.48
N HIS A 262 -38.78 -13.73 22.61
CA HIS A 262 -40.15 -13.93 22.06
C HIS A 262 -41.07 -14.87 22.81
N ARG A 263 -40.80 -15.23 24.06
CA ARG A 263 -41.81 -15.92 24.89
C ARG A 263 -42.93 -14.99 25.33
N VAL A 264 -44.15 -15.54 25.39
CA VAL A 264 -45.34 -14.81 25.88
C VAL A 264 -45.23 -14.69 27.40
N ALA A 265 -45.25 -13.45 27.90
CA ALA A 265 -45.33 -13.18 29.33
C ALA A 265 -46.77 -13.10 29.76
N ILE A 266 -47.13 -13.79 30.86
CA ILE A 266 -48.41 -13.68 31.51
C ILE A 266 -48.32 -12.65 32.63
N LEU A 267 -49.04 -11.56 32.54
CA LEU A 267 -49.10 -10.50 33.54
C LEU A 267 -50.34 -10.67 34.39
N GLU A 268 -50.12 -10.88 35.69
CA GLU A 268 -51.19 -11.07 36.68
C GLU A 268 -51.48 -9.75 37.43
N GLU A 269 -52.58 -9.68 38.15
CA GLU A 269 -52.96 -8.59 39.08
C GLU A 269 -53.00 -7.17 38.44
N GLY A 270 -53.41 -7.08 37.18
CA GLY A 270 -53.57 -5.78 36.50
C GLY A 270 -52.25 -5.06 36.22
N VAL A 271 -51.16 -5.80 36.12
CA VAL A 271 -49.88 -5.30 35.66
C VAL A 271 -49.95 -5.12 34.15
N GLU A 272 -49.69 -3.94 33.67
CA GLU A 272 -49.56 -3.60 32.24
C GLU A 272 -48.08 -3.45 31.88
N TRP A 273 -47.67 -4.07 30.80
CA TRP A 273 -46.35 -3.81 30.23
C TRP A 273 -46.44 -2.59 29.29
N LYS A 274 -45.78 -1.54 29.65
CA LYS A 274 -45.65 -0.36 28.82
C LYS A 274 -44.27 -0.32 28.24
N GLN A 275 -44.19 -0.50 26.94
CA GLN A 275 -42.97 -0.31 26.22
C GLN A 275 -42.56 1.16 26.35
N VAL A 276 -41.46 1.43 27.01
CA VAL A 276 -40.78 2.73 26.92
C VAL A 276 -40.19 2.73 25.52
N GLY A 277 -40.88 3.43 24.60
CA GLY A 277 -40.53 3.39 23.20
C GLY A 277 -39.06 3.62 23.01
N LEU A 278 -38.44 2.77 22.17
CA LEU A 278 -37.11 3.03 21.65
C LEU A 278 -37.17 4.33 20.87
N PRO A 279 -36.34 5.31 21.21
CA PRO A 279 -36.14 6.44 20.34
C PRO A 279 -35.63 5.97 18.97
N PRO A 280 -35.70 6.78 17.91
CA PRO A 280 -35.16 6.47 16.58
C PRO A 280 -33.61 6.34 16.56
N GLU A 281 -33.02 6.01 17.69
CA GLU A 281 -31.56 5.91 17.94
C GLU A 281 -30.93 4.65 17.36
N ASP A 282 -31.75 3.61 17.05
CA ASP A 282 -31.22 2.37 16.48
C ASP A 282 -30.69 2.57 15.06
N ALA A 283 -31.35 3.42 14.26
CA ALA A 283 -30.84 3.79 12.95
C ALA A 283 -29.53 4.61 13.06
N GLN A 284 -29.49 5.52 14.05
CA GLN A 284 -28.28 6.32 14.31
C GLN A 284 -27.12 5.47 14.82
N PHE A 285 -27.38 4.40 15.58
CA PHE A 285 -26.35 3.48 16.03
C PHE A 285 -25.68 2.74 14.86
N ILE A 286 -26.47 2.27 13.89
CA ILE A 286 -25.93 1.60 12.68
C ILE A 286 -25.11 2.59 11.86
N GLU A 287 -25.58 3.82 11.69
CA GLU A 287 -24.84 4.86 10.98
C GLU A 287 -23.52 5.22 11.69
N THR A 288 -23.53 5.28 13.02
CA THR A 288 -22.33 5.51 13.83
C THR A 288 -21.31 4.39 13.62
N ARG A 289 -21.73 3.13 13.59
CA ARG A 289 -20.82 2.00 13.30
C ARG A 289 -20.24 2.06 11.89
N LYS A 290 -21.04 2.42 10.89
CA LYS A 290 -20.55 2.63 9.51
C LYS A 290 -19.55 3.77 9.44
N PHE A 291 -19.81 4.87 10.15
CA PHE A 291 -18.88 5.99 10.22
C PHE A 291 -17.55 5.60 10.86
N GLN A 292 -17.57 4.83 11.95
CA GLN A 292 -16.38 4.34 12.63
C GLN A 292 -15.52 3.47 11.72
N LEU A 293 -16.13 2.59 10.91
CA LEU A 293 -15.40 1.79 9.92
C LEU A 293 -14.65 2.69 8.94
N THR A 294 -15.31 3.73 8.42
CA THR A 294 -14.70 4.70 7.51
C THR A 294 -13.58 5.50 8.19
N GLU A 295 -13.74 5.86 9.45
CA GLU A 295 -12.74 6.60 10.23
C GLU A 295 -11.48 5.75 10.46
N ILE A 296 -11.64 4.48 10.82
CA ILE A 296 -10.51 3.53 10.96
C ILE A 296 -9.82 3.29 9.61
N SER A 297 -10.57 3.20 8.52
CA SER A 297 -10.01 3.09 7.17
C SER A 297 -9.11 4.29 6.82
N ARG A 298 -9.53 5.51 7.17
CA ARG A 298 -8.73 6.74 6.98
C ARG A 298 -7.47 6.75 7.82
N LEU A 299 -7.53 6.25 9.05
CA LEU A 299 -6.37 6.14 9.94
C LEU A 299 -5.21 5.39 9.28
N PHE A 300 -5.53 4.26 8.64
CA PHE A 300 -4.54 3.40 7.98
C PHE A 300 -4.34 3.71 6.49
N ARG A 301 -5.09 4.68 5.91
CA ARG A 301 -5.12 4.95 4.47
C ARG A 301 -5.50 3.72 3.63
N VAL A 302 -6.36 2.87 4.18
CA VAL A 302 -6.90 1.70 3.49
C VAL A 302 -8.28 2.06 2.98
N PRO A 303 -8.53 2.05 1.65
CA PRO A 303 -9.86 2.34 1.13
C PRO A 303 -10.91 1.32 1.62
N PRO A 304 -12.15 1.75 1.90
CA PRO A 304 -13.18 0.87 2.46
C PRO A 304 -13.46 -0.39 1.64
N HIS A 305 -13.35 -0.34 0.31
CA HIS A 305 -13.54 -1.52 -0.54
C HIS A 305 -12.52 -2.64 -0.27
N LYS A 306 -11.31 -2.33 0.21
CA LYS A 306 -10.29 -3.32 0.59
C LYS A 306 -10.66 -4.12 1.84
N ILE A 307 -11.55 -3.59 2.66
CA ILE A 307 -12.09 -4.26 3.85
C ILE A 307 -13.55 -4.69 3.65
N ASN A 308 -13.94 -4.89 2.38
CA ASN A 308 -15.28 -5.34 1.95
C ASN A 308 -16.43 -4.38 2.26
N ASP A 309 -16.17 -3.09 2.45
CA ASP A 309 -17.22 -2.07 2.48
C ASP A 309 -17.41 -1.49 1.07
N LEU A 310 -18.45 -1.98 0.38
CA LEU A 310 -18.72 -1.66 -1.02
C LEU A 310 -19.84 -0.60 -1.17
N ASP A 311 -20.34 -0.02 -0.09
CA ASP A 311 -21.49 0.91 -0.11
C ASP A 311 -21.31 2.07 -1.13
N ARG A 312 -20.08 2.42 -1.49
CA ARG A 312 -19.74 3.52 -2.45
C ARG A 312 -18.88 3.08 -3.63
N ALA A 313 -18.58 1.81 -3.76
CA ALA A 313 -17.74 1.29 -4.83
C ALA A 313 -18.63 0.85 -6.01
N THR A 314 -18.37 1.38 -7.20
CA THR A 314 -18.96 0.89 -8.45
C THR A 314 -17.93 0.07 -9.19
N TYR A 315 -18.36 -0.98 -9.89
CA TYR A 315 -17.47 -1.88 -10.63
C TYR A 315 -16.54 -1.15 -11.62
N SER A 316 -16.98 -0.03 -12.20
CA SER A 316 -16.19 0.77 -13.14
C SER A 316 -15.04 1.56 -12.49
N ASN A 317 -15.01 1.70 -11.15
CA ASN A 317 -14.00 2.48 -10.43
C ASN A 317 -13.01 1.61 -9.64
N ILE A 318 -13.25 0.31 -9.52
CA ILE A 318 -12.44 -0.59 -8.66
C ILE A 318 -10.98 -0.57 -9.11
N ASP A 319 -10.69 -0.71 -10.41
CA ASP A 319 -9.31 -0.72 -10.91
C ASP A 319 -8.55 0.58 -10.59
N LYS A 320 -9.21 1.72 -10.71
CA LYS A 320 -8.62 3.02 -10.36
C LYS A 320 -8.39 3.16 -8.85
N LEU A 321 -9.30 2.64 -8.03
CA LEU A 321 -9.16 2.64 -6.58
C LEU A 321 -8.04 1.71 -6.12
N GLU A 322 -7.89 0.55 -6.79
CA GLU A 322 -6.76 -0.35 -6.59
C GLU A 322 -5.43 0.36 -6.88
N GLN A 323 -5.36 1.03 -8.02
CA GLN A 323 -4.19 1.80 -8.42
C GLN A 323 -3.86 2.93 -7.43
N ALA A 324 -4.86 3.69 -7.01
CA ALA A 324 -4.68 4.74 -6.02
C ALA A 324 -4.20 4.16 -4.67
N PHE A 325 -4.77 3.05 -4.21
CA PHE A 325 -4.35 2.41 -2.97
C PHE A 325 -2.89 1.98 -3.00
N ALA A 326 -2.44 1.43 -4.10
CA ALA A 326 -1.07 1.02 -4.19
C ALA A 326 -0.08 2.20 -4.21
N LEU A 327 -0.41 3.29 -4.91
CA LEU A 327 0.43 4.50 -4.94
C LEU A 327 0.42 5.25 -3.61
N ASP A 328 -0.76 5.38 -2.98
CA ASP A 328 -0.93 6.21 -1.80
C ASP A 328 -0.83 5.42 -0.48
N GLY A 329 -1.24 4.15 -0.49
CA GLY A 329 -1.26 3.30 0.69
C GLY A 329 0.00 2.43 0.85
N VAL A 330 0.43 1.75 -0.22
CA VAL A 330 1.50 0.74 -0.15
C VAL A 330 2.87 1.32 -0.49
N LEU A 331 3.01 2.03 -1.61
CA LEU A 331 4.30 2.56 -2.10
C LEU A 331 5.09 3.35 -1.04
N PRO A 332 4.48 4.24 -0.23
CA PRO A 332 5.22 4.96 0.80
C PRO A 332 5.86 4.04 1.86
N TRP A 333 5.27 2.88 2.12
CA TRP A 333 5.87 1.87 3.00
C TRP A 333 7.04 1.16 2.34
N LEU A 334 6.93 0.82 1.05
CA LEU A 334 8.01 0.18 0.30
C LEU A 334 9.26 1.07 0.27
N VAL A 335 9.08 2.36 -0.05
CA VAL A 335 10.17 3.35 -0.05
C VAL A 335 10.84 3.42 1.33
N ARG A 336 10.05 3.44 2.43
CA ARG A 336 10.61 3.44 3.79
C ARG A 336 11.45 2.19 4.08
N TRP A 337 10.98 1.04 3.63
CA TRP A 337 11.71 -0.22 3.75
C TRP A 337 13.02 -0.19 2.96
N GLU A 338 12.98 0.19 1.69
CA GLU A 338 14.13 0.24 0.77
C GLU A 338 15.23 1.17 1.30
N GLU A 339 14.84 2.37 1.73
CA GLU A 339 15.77 3.33 2.31
C GLU A 339 16.36 2.81 3.64
N GLN A 340 15.52 2.19 4.49
CA GLN A 340 15.99 1.67 5.77
C GLN A 340 16.89 0.43 5.59
N ILE A 341 16.58 -0.46 4.65
CA ILE A 341 17.44 -1.58 4.26
C ILE A 341 18.80 -1.06 3.80
N THR A 342 18.79 -0.08 2.90
CA THR A 342 20.03 0.53 2.39
C THR A 342 20.86 1.16 3.51
N LYS A 343 20.21 1.82 4.46
CA LYS A 343 20.87 2.50 5.57
C LYS A 343 21.43 1.55 6.63
N ASP A 344 20.67 0.54 7.04
CA ASP A 344 21.00 -0.26 8.22
C ASP A 344 21.66 -1.60 7.84
N LEU A 345 21.32 -2.20 6.70
CA LEU A 345 21.77 -3.53 6.33
C LEU A 345 22.98 -3.49 5.39
N LEU A 346 23.04 -2.54 4.44
CA LEU A 346 24.21 -2.38 3.59
C LEU A 346 25.37 -1.70 4.34
N LEU A 347 26.55 -2.24 4.19
CA LEU A 347 27.76 -1.58 4.70
C LEU A 347 27.97 -0.25 3.99
N PRO A 348 28.56 0.77 4.64
CA PRO A 348 28.77 2.09 4.05
C PRO A 348 29.49 2.06 2.67
N ARG A 349 30.43 1.14 2.50
CA ARG A 349 31.16 0.94 1.25
C ARG A 349 30.31 0.40 0.10
N ASP A 350 29.24 -0.33 0.43
CA ASP A 350 28.40 -1.05 -0.53
C ASP A 350 27.19 -0.20 -0.98
N ARG A 351 26.79 0.83 -0.22
CA ARG A 351 25.61 1.67 -0.47
C ARG A 351 25.63 2.44 -1.80
N ALA A 352 26.82 2.76 -2.33
CA ALA A 352 26.94 3.41 -3.64
C ALA A 352 26.64 2.44 -4.78
N THR A 353 26.97 1.17 -4.60
CA THR A 353 26.91 0.13 -5.63
C THR A 353 25.61 -0.67 -5.57
N TYR A 354 25.10 -0.95 -4.37
CA TYR A 354 23.93 -1.80 -4.17
C TYR A 354 22.74 -1.01 -3.63
N PHE A 355 21.54 -1.49 -3.95
CA PHE A 355 20.28 -0.98 -3.38
C PHE A 355 19.23 -2.10 -3.35
N ALA A 356 18.31 -2.01 -2.40
CA ALA A 356 17.16 -2.90 -2.33
C ALA A 356 15.95 -2.26 -3.02
N GLU A 357 15.14 -3.07 -3.68
CA GLU A 357 13.92 -2.63 -4.34
C GLU A 357 12.84 -3.71 -4.23
N PHE A 358 11.61 -3.29 -3.95
CA PHE A 358 10.46 -4.17 -4.00
C PHE A 358 9.91 -4.25 -5.42
N LYS A 359 9.74 -5.48 -5.91
CA LYS A 359 9.18 -5.69 -7.25
C LYS A 359 7.64 -5.61 -7.18
N MET A 360 7.09 -4.47 -7.52
CA MET A 360 5.64 -4.23 -7.50
C MET A 360 4.88 -4.93 -8.63
N ASP A 361 5.56 -5.24 -9.73
CA ASP A 361 4.94 -5.84 -10.94
C ASP A 361 4.16 -7.12 -10.66
N ALA A 362 4.50 -7.87 -9.62
CA ALA A 362 3.85 -9.12 -9.27
C ALA A 362 2.39 -8.95 -8.77
N GLN A 363 2.08 -7.83 -8.13
CA GLN A 363 0.74 -7.54 -7.57
C GLN A 363 -0.16 -6.75 -8.53
N TRP A 364 0.46 -6.00 -9.46
CA TRP A 364 -0.21 -5.14 -10.41
C TRP A 364 -0.41 -5.83 -11.75
N ARG A 365 -0.65 -7.13 -11.70
CA ARG A 365 -1.08 -7.85 -12.89
C ARG A 365 -2.45 -7.30 -13.28
N ALA A 366 -2.44 -6.16 -13.99
CA ALA A 366 -3.57 -5.72 -14.79
C ALA A 366 -4.21 -6.91 -15.49
N ASP A 367 -5.48 -6.81 -15.83
CA ASP A 367 -6.17 -7.77 -16.69
C ASP A 367 -5.19 -8.31 -17.75
N ILE A 368 -5.15 -9.61 -17.92
CA ILE A 368 -4.24 -10.31 -18.85
C ILE A 368 -4.22 -9.60 -20.21
N LYS A 369 -5.38 -9.16 -20.70
CA LYS A 369 -5.51 -8.46 -21.96
C LYS A 369 -4.72 -7.15 -21.96
N THR A 370 -4.94 -6.27 -20.99
CA THR A 370 -4.25 -4.96 -20.90
C THR A 370 -2.73 -5.13 -20.82
N ARG A 371 -2.26 -6.16 -20.11
CA ARG A 371 -0.83 -6.48 -20.01
C ARG A 371 -0.25 -6.97 -21.33
N TYR A 372 -0.92 -7.90 -22.00
CA TYR A 372 -0.47 -8.40 -23.30
C TYR A 372 -0.55 -7.34 -24.40
N ASP A 373 -1.53 -6.46 -24.36
CA ASP A 373 -1.61 -5.28 -25.24
C ASP A 373 -0.39 -4.37 -25.01
N ALA A 374 0.00 -4.11 -23.75
CA ALA A 374 1.19 -3.33 -23.42
C ALA A 374 2.48 -4.02 -23.89
N TYR A 375 2.60 -5.35 -23.76
CA TYR A 375 3.72 -6.11 -24.31
C TYR A 375 3.77 -6.04 -25.84
N GLY A 376 2.61 -6.13 -26.51
CA GLY A 376 2.50 -5.97 -27.96
C GLY A 376 3.03 -4.61 -28.40
N ILE A 377 2.64 -3.54 -27.72
CA ILE A 377 3.14 -2.19 -27.95
C ILE A 377 4.66 -2.12 -27.70
N GLY A 378 5.13 -2.66 -26.58
CA GLY A 378 6.57 -2.67 -26.23
C GLY A 378 7.41 -3.41 -27.26
N ARG A 379 6.92 -4.52 -27.78
CA ARG A 379 7.56 -5.28 -28.84
C ARG A 379 7.56 -4.55 -30.17
N GLN A 380 6.42 -3.92 -30.51
CA GLN A 380 6.27 -3.16 -31.75
C GLN A 380 7.21 -1.95 -31.79
N TRP A 381 7.41 -1.26 -30.69
CA TRP A 381 8.29 -0.09 -30.57
C TRP A 381 9.75 -0.44 -30.26
N GLY A 382 10.07 -1.72 -30.10
CA GLY A 382 11.42 -2.23 -29.94
C GLY A 382 12.09 -1.99 -28.60
N TRP A 383 11.34 -1.65 -27.55
CA TRP A 383 11.88 -1.49 -26.19
C TRP A 383 11.67 -2.72 -25.29
N LEU A 384 11.02 -3.78 -25.80
CA LEU A 384 10.94 -5.09 -25.17
C LEU A 384 11.40 -6.20 -26.11
N SER A 385 12.23 -7.10 -25.60
CA SER A 385 12.58 -8.36 -26.24
C SER A 385 11.58 -9.48 -25.89
N PRO A 386 11.50 -10.61 -26.62
CA PRO A 386 10.73 -11.75 -26.20
C PRO A 386 11.13 -12.31 -24.84
N ASN A 387 12.41 -12.30 -24.50
CA ASN A 387 12.90 -12.80 -23.22
C ASN A 387 12.56 -11.86 -22.06
N ASP A 388 12.51 -10.54 -22.27
CA ASP A 388 12.01 -9.60 -21.27
C ASP A 388 10.55 -9.92 -20.91
N ILE A 389 9.69 -10.15 -21.94
CA ILE A 389 8.28 -10.49 -21.75
C ILE A 389 8.16 -11.84 -21.03
N ARG A 390 8.98 -12.83 -21.42
CA ARG A 390 9.00 -14.15 -20.76
C ARG A 390 9.47 -14.07 -19.32
N GLU A 391 10.44 -13.20 -19.01
CA GLU A 391 10.86 -12.94 -17.63
C GLU A 391 9.74 -12.30 -16.80
N PHE A 392 8.99 -11.36 -17.36
CA PHE A 392 7.83 -10.76 -16.69
C PHE A 392 6.73 -11.79 -16.40
N GLU A 393 6.56 -12.78 -17.27
CA GLU A 393 5.58 -13.86 -17.12
C GLU A 393 6.16 -15.10 -16.39
N ASN A 394 7.38 -15.01 -15.85
CA ASN A 394 8.07 -16.11 -15.17
C ASN A 394 8.22 -17.37 -16.05
N MET A 395 8.49 -17.17 -17.34
CA MET A 395 8.76 -18.21 -18.30
C MET A 395 10.27 -18.30 -18.55
N ASN A 396 10.75 -19.51 -18.86
CA ASN A 396 12.16 -19.69 -19.21
C ASN A 396 12.53 -18.95 -20.49
N PRO A 397 13.73 -18.35 -20.58
CA PRO A 397 14.19 -17.68 -21.80
C PRO A 397 14.29 -18.66 -22.97
N ILE A 398 14.20 -18.15 -24.20
CA ILE A 398 14.37 -18.90 -25.43
C ILE A 398 15.61 -18.41 -26.16
N PRO A 399 16.31 -19.28 -26.89
CA PRO A 399 17.45 -18.89 -27.75
C PRO A 399 17.02 -17.84 -28.78
N GLY A 400 17.80 -16.76 -28.96
CA GLY A 400 17.49 -15.67 -29.87
C GLY A 400 16.35 -14.75 -29.40
N GLY A 401 15.85 -14.92 -28.17
CA GLY A 401 14.77 -14.11 -27.63
C GLY A 401 15.21 -12.76 -27.04
N ASP A 402 16.50 -12.43 -27.04
CA ASP A 402 17.04 -11.18 -26.49
C ASP A 402 17.13 -10.07 -27.56
N GLU A 403 16.76 -10.36 -28.80
CA GLU A 403 16.79 -9.40 -29.88
C GLU A 403 15.67 -8.36 -29.79
N TYR A 404 16.05 -7.10 -29.84
CA TYR A 404 15.14 -5.98 -29.94
C TYR A 404 14.85 -5.66 -31.40
N LEU A 405 13.55 -5.52 -31.75
CA LEU A 405 13.15 -5.16 -33.11
C LEU A 405 13.07 -3.63 -33.26
N SER A 406 13.72 -3.10 -34.27
CA SER A 406 13.51 -1.71 -34.68
C SER A 406 12.44 -1.64 -35.77
N PRO A 407 11.38 -0.81 -35.64
CA PRO A 407 10.41 -0.63 -36.70
C PRO A 407 11.09 -0.12 -37.97
N VAL A 408 10.89 -0.82 -39.10
CA VAL A 408 11.55 -0.51 -40.40
C VAL A 408 11.15 0.88 -40.95
N ASN A 409 10.04 1.43 -40.46
CA ASN A 409 9.51 2.75 -40.82
C ASN A 409 10.07 3.90 -39.96
N MET A 410 10.94 3.62 -39.00
CA MET A 410 11.60 4.63 -38.16
C MET A 410 13.04 4.84 -38.60
N GLN A 411 13.36 6.09 -38.93
CA GLN A 411 14.73 6.52 -39.18
C GLN A 411 15.14 7.54 -38.10
N PRO A 412 16.43 7.57 -37.69
CA PRO A 412 16.95 8.61 -36.81
C PRO A 412 16.67 10.00 -37.40
N LEU A 413 16.23 10.94 -36.57
CA LEU A 413 16.06 12.32 -36.96
C LEU A 413 17.36 12.89 -37.55
N GLY A 414 17.31 13.35 -38.82
CA GLY A 414 18.49 13.89 -39.52
C GLY A 414 19.17 12.89 -40.46
N THR A 415 18.73 11.66 -40.54
CA THR A 415 19.18 10.75 -41.61
C THR A 415 18.43 11.07 -42.89
N PRO A 416 19.13 11.41 -43.98
CA PRO A 416 18.47 11.59 -45.27
C PRO A 416 17.79 10.28 -45.68
N PRO A 417 16.60 10.30 -46.30
CA PRO A 417 15.94 9.07 -46.73
C PRO A 417 16.92 8.28 -47.59
N ALA A 418 17.12 6.99 -47.22
CA ALA A 418 17.96 6.12 -48.02
C ALA A 418 17.45 6.16 -49.47
N ALA A 419 18.29 6.60 -50.35
CA ALA A 419 17.98 6.54 -51.80
C ALA A 419 17.66 5.08 -52.08
N LYS A 420 16.45 4.81 -52.58
CA LYS A 420 16.09 3.49 -53.11
C LYS A 420 17.18 3.12 -54.11
N GLN A 421 18.08 2.25 -53.72
CA GLN A 421 18.90 1.52 -54.68
C GLN A 421 17.91 0.67 -55.48
N LEU A 422 17.56 1.17 -56.67
CA LEU A 422 16.97 0.32 -57.67
C LEU A 422 18.01 -0.78 -57.98
N PRO A 423 17.61 -2.04 -58.01
CA PRO A 423 18.52 -3.08 -58.47
C PRO A 423 19.04 -2.68 -59.86
N ALA A 424 20.34 -2.77 -60.06
CA ALA A 424 20.96 -2.60 -61.35
C ALA A 424 20.30 -3.63 -62.29
N GLY A 425 19.38 -3.16 -63.13
CA GLY A 425 18.68 -4.01 -64.07
C GLY A 425 19.61 -4.31 -65.22
N ASP A 426 19.65 -5.59 -65.57
CA ASP A 426 20.05 -6.01 -66.87
C ASP A 426 19.07 -5.40 -67.94
N ASP A 427 19.66 -5.00 -69.07
CA ASP A 427 19.00 -4.33 -70.17
C ASP A 427 17.78 -5.10 -70.70
N ASP A 428 16.57 -4.73 -70.26
CA ASP A 428 15.36 -5.07 -70.97
C ASP A 428 14.50 -3.80 -71.13
N GLU A 429 14.72 -3.08 -72.22
CA GLU A 429 13.99 -1.84 -72.57
C GLU A 429 12.47 -2.04 -72.77
N ASP A 430 11.98 -3.24 -72.77
CA ASP A 430 10.54 -3.51 -73.01
C ASP A 430 9.69 -3.58 -71.70
N GLU A 431 10.25 -3.85 -70.55
CA GLU A 431 9.48 -3.86 -69.27
C GLU A 431 9.24 -2.45 -68.75
N ASP A 432 10.12 -1.49 -69.00
CA ASP A 432 10.00 -0.12 -68.51
C ASP A 432 8.86 0.65 -69.23
N ARG A 433 8.53 0.27 -70.50
CA ARG A 433 7.32 0.82 -71.19
C ARG A 433 6.02 0.32 -70.64
N ASN A 434 5.95 -0.90 -70.18
CA ASN A 434 4.74 -1.47 -69.59
C ASN A 434 4.50 -0.92 -68.13
N TYR A 435 5.57 -0.69 -67.37
CA TYR A 435 5.46 -0.10 -66.02
C TYR A 435 5.02 1.36 -66.07
N ARG A 436 5.49 2.16 -67.03
CA ARG A 436 5.03 3.55 -67.23
C ARG A 436 3.58 3.64 -67.66
N ARG A 437 3.07 2.63 -68.36
CA ARG A 437 1.65 2.56 -68.75
C ARG A 437 0.72 2.25 -67.58
N LEU A 438 1.17 1.41 -66.62
CA LEU A 438 0.43 1.05 -65.43
C LEU A 438 0.37 2.19 -64.37
N ILE A 439 1.34 3.12 -64.37
CA ILE A 439 1.35 4.26 -63.46
C ILE A 439 0.43 5.38 -63.94
N GLN A 440 0.13 5.47 -65.24
CA GLN A 440 -0.77 6.47 -65.82
C GLN A 440 -2.26 6.18 -65.61
N GLU A 441 -2.64 5.00 -65.11
CA GLU A 441 -4.05 4.62 -64.84
C GLU A 441 -4.45 4.65 -63.37
N ARG A 442 -3.81 5.44 -62.51
CA ARG A 442 -4.41 5.75 -61.20
C ARG A 442 -5.51 6.81 -61.38
N VAL A 443 -6.71 6.34 -61.69
CA VAL A 443 -7.92 7.14 -61.64
C VAL A 443 -8.20 7.53 -60.20
N SER A 444 -8.12 8.79 -59.88
CA SER A 444 -8.61 9.29 -58.59
C SER A 444 -10.13 9.29 -58.61
N VAL A 445 -10.73 8.60 -57.69
CA VAL A 445 -12.18 8.48 -57.54
C VAL A 445 -12.66 9.51 -56.50
N ARG A 446 -13.56 10.38 -56.88
CA ARG A 446 -14.25 11.28 -55.97
C ARG A 446 -15.46 10.55 -55.38
N ARG A 447 -15.50 10.39 -54.06
CA ARG A 447 -16.67 9.87 -53.38
C ARG A 447 -17.58 10.99 -52.94
N VAL A 448 -18.82 10.99 -53.44
CA VAL A 448 -19.88 11.89 -53.02
C VAL A 448 -20.84 11.09 -52.14
N ILE A 449 -21.04 11.55 -50.92
CA ILE A 449 -21.93 10.90 -49.96
C ILE A 449 -23.25 11.69 -49.99
N GLU A 450 -24.32 11.06 -50.44
CA GLU A 450 -25.68 11.61 -50.34
C GLU A 450 -26.33 11.18 -49.05
N ARG A 451 -27.02 12.09 -48.39
CA ARG A 451 -27.77 11.86 -47.16
C ARG A 451 -29.25 12.16 -47.39
N ASP A 452 -30.11 11.35 -46.77
CA ASP A 452 -31.55 11.57 -46.74
C ASP A 452 -31.90 12.75 -45.81
N HIS A 453 -33.18 13.12 -45.78
CA HIS A 453 -33.69 14.20 -44.94
C HIS A 453 -33.62 13.90 -43.44
N GLU A 454 -33.26 12.69 -43.04
CA GLU A 454 -32.98 12.31 -41.64
C GLU A 454 -31.46 12.27 -41.32
N GLY A 455 -30.61 12.66 -42.29
CA GLY A 455 -29.16 12.75 -42.14
C GLY A 455 -28.41 11.41 -42.27
N ARG A 456 -29.08 10.32 -42.66
CA ARG A 456 -28.48 9.01 -42.90
C ARG A 456 -27.89 8.96 -44.31
N ILE A 457 -26.82 8.17 -44.46
CA ILE A 457 -26.19 7.97 -45.78
C ILE A 457 -27.14 7.16 -46.64
N SER A 458 -27.63 7.75 -47.73
CA SER A 458 -28.54 7.10 -48.65
C SER A 458 -27.84 6.51 -49.88
N ALA A 459 -26.74 7.11 -50.31
CA ALA A 459 -25.91 6.58 -51.39
C ALA A 459 -24.46 7.05 -51.29
N VAL A 460 -23.54 6.27 -51.82
CA VAL A 460 -22.13 6.62 -52.04
C VAL A 460 -21.88 6.47 -53.53
N ILE A 461 -21.73 7.60 -54.21
CA ILE A 461 -21.49 7.63 -55.65
C ILE A 461 -20.01 7.85 -55.92
N GLU A 462 -19.37 6.90 -56.60
CA GLU A 462 -17.97 7.00 -57.02
C GLU A 462 -17.91 7.45 -58.47
N THR A 463 -17.37 8.65 -58.69
CA THR A 463 -17.21 9.21 -60.03
C THR A 463 -15.72 9.27 -60.39
N PRO A 464 -15.28 8.69 -61.51
CA PRO A 464 -13.91 8.83 -61.97
C PRO A 464 -13.60 10.27 -62.38
N MET A 465 -12.49 10.84 -61.92
CA MET A 465 -11.99 12.13 -62.33
C MET A 465 -10.77 11.97 -63.20
N VAL A 466 -10.81 12.55 -64.39
CA VAL A 466 -9.64 12.70 -65.25
C VAL A 466 -8.93 13.99 -64.83
N ILE A 467 -7.69 13.86 -64.39
CA ILE A 467 -6.86 15.04 -64.04
C ILE A 467 -6.14 15.49 -65.31
N GLU A 468 -6.54 16.59 -65.89
CA GLU A 468 -5.76 17.29 -66.90
C GLU A 468 -4.55 17.96 -66.24
N HIS A 469 -3.34 17.50 -66.58
CA HIS A 469 -2.10 18.15 -66.19
C HIS A 469 -1.92 19.42 -67.02
N ARG A 470 -2.07 20.61 -66.41
CA ARG A 470 -1.51 21.84 -66.94
C ARG A 470 0.00 21.85 -66.65
N GLU A 471 0.81 21.78 -67.71
CA GLU A 471 2.25 22.04 -67.63
C GLU A 471 2.51 23.48 -67.22
N THR A 472 3.16 23.72 -66.11
CA THR A 472 3.70 25.03 -65.77
C THR A 472 5.17 25.08 -66.23
N PRO A 473 5.60 26.06 -67.01
CA PRO A 473 6.98 26.09 -67.47
C PRO A 473 7.93 26.49 -66.34
N LEU A 474 9.02 25.74 -66.26
CA LEU A 474 10.17 26.01 -65.39
C LEU A 474 10.85 27.32 -65.83
N ILE A 475 10.71 28.38 -65.03
CA ILE A 475 11.54 29.58 -65.13
C ILE A 475 12.92 29.27 -64.47
N ALA A 476 13.93 29.22 -65.30
CA ALA A 476 15.32 29.17 -64.85
C ALA A 476 15.68 30.51 -64.18
N ALA A 477 16.02 30.48 -62.89
CA ALA A 477 16.64 31.59 -62.21
C ALA A 477 18.14 31.27 -62.05
N GLY A 478 18.93 32.02 -62.81
CA GLY A 478 20.38 31.98 -62.80
C GLY A 478 21.01 32.61 -61.56
N VAL A 479 22.14 32.12 -61.32
CA VAL A 479 23.30 32.55 -60.54
C VAL A 479 23.39 34.06 -60.27
N ARG A 480 23.52 34.43 -58.99
CA ARG A 480 24.70 35.19 -58.46
C ARG A 480 24.80 34.99 -56.95
#